data_6e56882443c8a3efafab2a3115fbed3a
#
_entry.id   6e56882443c8a3efafab2a3115fbed3a
#
_cell.length_a   1.000
_cell.length_b   1.000
_cell.length_c   1.000
_cell.angle_alpha   90.00
_cell.angle_beta   90.00
_cell.angle_gamma   90.00
#
_symmetry.space_group_name_H-M   'P 1'
#
loop_
_entity.id
_entity.type
_entity.pdbx_description
1 polymer ?
#
loop_
_entity_poly.entity_id
_entity_poly.type
_entity_poly.pdbx_seq_one_letter_code
_entity_poly.pdbx_strand_id
1 'polypeptide(L)'
;MCIRDRFHYCPGCNHGIIHRLVAEVIDEMKLDGKVIGVAPVGCSVFAYDYFNCDMYEAAHGRAPAVATGIKRSVGKDTLVFTYQGDGDLASIGTAEIVHAAHRGEKITTIFVNNAIYGMTGGQMAPTTLIGQKATTCPAGRSEEWSGLPIKMCEMLAAVPSSYYIERVAVNNTANIAKAKKAIAKAFRLQMEGKGFTMIEVLSTCPTNWGLSPVEAMNWLEQNMIPYYPLGVYKDKEAK
;
A
#
# COMPACT_ATOMS: atom_id res chain seq x y z
N MET A 1 -1.70 -6.63 -18.53
CA MET A 1 -1.51 -5.23 -18.09
C MET A 1 -0.10 -4.87 -17.61
N CYS A 2 0.81 -5.79 -17.36
CA CYS A 2 2.23 -5.47 -17.19
C CYS A 2 2.90 -5.28 -18.55
N ILE A 3 3.60 -4.16 -18.76
CA ILE A 3 4.27 -3.83 -20.02
C ILE A 3 5.75 -4.24 -20.08
N ARG A 4 6.29 -4.80 -18.99
CA ARG A 4 7.67 -5.30 -18.92
C ARG A 4 7.71 -6.74 -18.41
N ASP A 5 8.57 -7.56 -19.01
CA ASP A 5 8.75 -8.97 -18.66
C ASP A 5 9.58 -9.18 -17.40
N ARG A 6 10.36 -8.19 -16.98
CA ARG A 6 11.27 -8.28 -15.84
C ARG A 6 11.09 -7.10 -14.91
N PHE A 7 10.93 -7.41 -13.62
CA PHE A 7 10.96 -6.40 -12.56
C PHE A 7 12.40 -6.04 -12.18
N HIS A 8 12.65 -4.77 -11.87
CA HIS A 8 13.91 -4.30 -11.31
C HIS A 8 13.92 -4.34 -9.77
N TYR A 9 12.83 -4.74 -9.14
CA TYR A 9 12.77 -4.87 -7.68
C TYR A 9 13.74 -5.93 -7.16
N CYS A 10 14.19 -5.76 -5.91
CA CYS A 10 15.12 -6.67 -5.25
C CYS A 10 14.56 -8.12 -5.23
N PRO A 11 15.44 -9.14 -5.27
CA PRO A 11 15.00 -10.53 -5.12
C PRO A 11 14.22 -10.75 -3.83
N GLY A 12 13.03 -11.35 -3.94
CA GLY A 12 12.14 -11.60 -2.80
C GLY A 12 11.33 -10.39 -2.32
N CYS A 13 11.46 -9.23 -2.95
CA CYS A 13 10.58 -8.08 -2.70
C CYS A 13 9.16 -8.38 -3.21
N ASN A 14 8.15 -8.09 -2.39
CA ASN A 14 6.78 -8.43 -2.76
C ASN A 14 6.11 -7.44 -3.72
N HIS A 15 6.74 -6.34 -4.09
CA HIS A 15 6.18 -5.42 -5.09
C HIS A 15 5.75 -6.15 -6.37
N GLY A 16 6.56 -7.11 -6.86
CA GLY A 16 6.21 -7.89 -8.05
C GLY A 16 4.92 -8.69 -7.92
N ILE A 17 4.66 -9.29 -6.76
CA ILE A 17 3.40 -10.01 -6.48
C ILE A 17 2.24 -9.01 -6.42
N ILE A 18 2.42 -7.91 -5.70
CA ILE A 18 1.37 -6.90 -5.52
C ILE A 18 1.00 -6.26 -6.86
N HIS A 19 2.00 -5.90 -7.70
CA HIS A 19 1.76 -5.37 -9.05
C HIS A 19 0.91 -6.34 -9.88
N ARG A 20 1.29 -7.63 -9.85
CA ARG A 20 0.53 -8.65 -10.57
C ARG A 20 -0.92 -8.72 -10.11
N LEU A 21 -1.17 -8.71 -8.78
CA LEU A 21 -2.54 -8.78 -8.25
C LEU A 21 -3.37 -7.56 -8.66
N VAL A 22 -2.79 -6.35 -8.60
CA VAL A 22 -3.47 -5.13 -9.05
C VAL A 22 -3.80 -5.20 -10.54
N ALA A 23 -2.83 -5.61 -11.37
CA ALA A 23 -3.02 -5.75 -12.81
C ALA A 23 -4.09 -6.81 -13.15
N GLU A 24 -4.05 -7.98 -12.52
CA GLU A 24 -5.06 -9.03 -12.71
C GLU A 24 -6.48 -8.55 -12.36
N VAL A 25 -6.63 -7.79 -11.26
CA VAL A 25 -7.94 -7.25 -10.88
C VAL A 25 -8.43 -6.22 -11.90
N ILE A 26 -7.56 -5.35 -12.41
CA ILE A 26 -7.91 -4.38 -13.46
C ILE A 26 -8.40 -5.10 -14.72
N ASP A 27 -7.68 -6.16 -15.14
CA ASP A 27 -8.05 -6.98 -16.30
C ASP A 27 -9.39 -7.70 -16.10
N GLU A 28 -9.58 -8.34 -14.95
CA GLU A 28 -10.82 -9.05 -14.62
C GLU A 28 -12.05 -8.12 -14.56
N MET A 29 -11.83 -6.87 -14.11
CA MET A 29 -12.87 -5.85 -14.09
C MET A 29 -13.09 -5.19 -15.46
N LYS A 30 -12.28 -5.52 -16.48
CA LYS A 30 -12.37 -4.98 -17.86
C LYS A 30 -12.31 -3.45 -17.88
N LEU A 31 -11.36 -2.87 -17.17
CA LEU A 31 -11.21 -1.42 -17.01
C LEU A 31 -10.21 -0.80 -18.00
N ASP A 32 -9.95 -1.43 -19.15
CA ASP A 32 -9.03 -0.90 -20.18
C ASP A 32 -9.39 0.54 -20.57
N GLY A 33 -8.37 1.42 -20.53
CA GLY A 33 -8.54 2.84 -20.83
C GLY A 33 -9.33 3.65 -19.78
N LYS A 34 -9.67 3.05 -18.64
CA LYS A 34 -10.46 3.68 -17.57
C LYS A 34 -9.76 3.59 -16.21
N VAL A 35 -8.44 3.57 -16.20
CA VAL A 35 -7.64 3.46 -14.97
C VAL A 35 -6.56 4.53 -14.95
N ILE A 36 -6.46 5.23 -13.84
CA ILE A 36 -5.38 6.17 -13.58
C ILE A 36 -4.74 5.80 -12.24
N GLY A 37 -3.45 5.48 -12.28
CA GLY A 37 -2.65 5.22 -11.08
C GLY A 37 -1.86 6.47 -10.67
N VAL A 38 -1.66 6.65 -9.37
CA VAL A 38 -0.80 7.70 -8.82
C VAL A 38 0.24 7.06 -7.94
N ALA A 39 1.51 7.19 -8.30
CA ALA A 39 2.63 6.65 -7.54
C ALA A 39 3.54 7.79 -7.07
N PRO A 40 3.83 7.90 -5.77
CA PRO A 40 4.75 8.89 -5.23
C PRO A 40 6.18 8.36 -5.14
N VAL A 41 7.08 9.16 -4.57
CA VAL A 41 8.48 8.80 -4.35
C VAL A 41 8.64 7.58 -3.44
N GLY A 42 9.60 6.73 -3.78
CA GLY A 42 9.94 5.46 -3.14
C GLY A 42 9.94 4.31 -4.14
N CYS A 43 10.10 3.07 -3.70
CA CYS A 43 10.04 1.90 -4.61
C CYS A 43 8.73 1.82 -5.40
N SER A 44 7.66 2.38 -4.88
CA SER A 44 6.35 2.46 -5.51
C SER A 44 6.32 3.33 -6.78
N VAL A 45 7.23 4.29 -6.94
CA VAL A 45 7.26 5.19 -8.10
C VAL A 45 7.40 4.42 -9.42
N PHE A 46 8.14 3.34 -9.40
CA PHE A 46 8.35 2.51 -10.60
C PHE A 46 7.10 1.79 -11.10
N ALA A 47 5.96 1.95 -10.43
CA ALA A 47 4.68 1.39 -10.89
C ALA A 47 4.34 1.84 -12.31
N TYR A 48 4.73 3.06 -12.72
CA TYR A 48 4.51 3.58 -14.08
C TYR A 48 5.22 2.76 -15.17
N ASP A 49 6.31 2.09 -14.83
CA ASP A 49 7.06 1.23 -15.76
C ASP A 49 6.35 -0.11 -16.05
N TYR A 50 5.39 -0.50 -15.22
CA TYR A 50 4.81 -1.85 -15.24
C TYR A 50 3.32 -1.90 -15.53
N PHE A 51 2.54 -0.90 -15.10
CA PHE A 51 1.11 -0.86 -15.38
C PHE A 51 0.83 -0.26 -16.76
N ASN A 52 0.07 -0.97 -17.60
CA ASN A 52 -0.42 -0.46 -18.86
C ASN A 52 -1.73 0.35 -18.64
N CYS A 53 -1.62 1.43 -17.91
CA CYS A 53 -2.67 2.41 -17.69
C CYS A 53 -2.03 3.79 -17.54
N ASP A 54 -2.84 4.83 -17.54
CA ASP A 54 -2.32 6.17 -17.27
C ASP A 54 -1.74 6.24 -15.85
N MET A 55 -0.51 6.72 -15.74
CA MET A 55 0.17 6.87 -14.47
C MET A 55 0.62 8.30 -14.26
N TYR A 56 0.45 8.80 -13.04
CA TYR A 56 0.95 10.10 -12.61
C TYR A 56 1.94 9.93 -11.47
N GLU A 57 3.11 10.56 -11.59
CA GLU A 57 4.10 10.61 -10.53
C GLU A 57 3.83 11.81 -9.62
N ALA A 58 3.51 11.55 -8.36
CA ALA A 58 3.29 12.60 -7.36
C ALA A 58 4.56 12.87 -6.54
N ALA A 59 4.71 14.10 -6.06
CA ALA A 59 5.72 14.40 -5.06
C ALA A 59 5.50 13.54 -3.80
N HIS A 60 6.58 13.30 -3.05
CA HIS A 60 6.58 12.47 -1.84
C HIS A 60 5.48 12.88 -0.86
N GLY A 61 4.64 11.93 -0.48
CA GLY A 61 3.50 12.12 0.42
C GLY A 61 2.24 12.72 -0.23
N ARG A 62 2.30 13.12 -1.51
CA ARG A 62 1.21 13.89 -2.14
C ARG A 62 0.25 13.07 -3.01
N ALA A 63 0.48 11.75 -3.13
CA ALA A 63 -0.35 10.91 -3.98
C ALA A 63 -1.86 10.97 -3.66
N PRO A 64 -2.32 10.97 -2.41
CA PRO A 64 -3.75 11.07 -2.12
C PRO A 64 -4.37 12.41 -2.52
N ALA A 65 -3.60 13.52 -2.42
CA ALA A 65 -4.06 14.83 -2.84
C ALA A 65 -4.16 14.91 -4.38
N VAL A 66 -3.15 14.42 -5.10
CA VAL A 66 -3.15 14.33 -6.57
C VAL A 66 -4.28 13.44 -7.06
N ALA A 67 -4.43 12.23 -6.50
CA ALA A 67 -5.51 11.31 -6.84
C ALA A 67 -6.91 11.91 -6.58
N THR A 68 -7.06 12.70 -5.51
CA THR A 68 -8.28 13.46 -5.23
C THR A 68 -8.59 14.45 -6.36
N GLY A 69 -7.60 15.24 -6.79
CA GLY A 69 -7.75 16.19 -7.89
C GLY A 69 -8.12 15.50 -9.20
N ILE A 70 -7.40 14.42 -9.54
CA ILE A 70 -7.67 13.61 -10.72
C ILE A 70 -9.10 13.05 -10.67
N LYS A 71 -9.47 12.37 -9.57
CA LYS A 71 -10.80 11.73 -9.45
C LYS A 71 -11.96 12.72 -9.55
N ARG A 72 -11.77 13.93 -9.07
CA ARG A 72 -12.78 15.00 -9.20
C ARG A 72 -12.88 15.60 -10.61
N SER A 73 -11.81 15.43 -11.43
CA SER A 73 -11.75 15.94 -12.80
C SER A 73 -12.16 14.92 -13.85
N VAL A 74 -12.09 13.61 -13.52
CA VAL A 74 -12.49 12.53 -14.46
C VAL A 74 -13.89 12.01 -14.17
N GLY A 75 -14.44 11.27 -15.12
CA GLY A 75 -15.76 10.66 -14.98
C GLY A 75 -15.83 9.63 -13.85
N LYS A 76 -17.04 9.36 -13.37
CA LYS A 76 -17.29 8.35 -12.34
C LYS A 76 -16.82 6.95 -12.73
N ASP A 77 -16.80 6.64 -14.01
CA ASP A 77 -16.43 5.33 -14.57
C ASP A 77 -14.91 5.11 -14.68
N THR A 78 -14.10 6.04 -14.18
CA THR A 78 -12.64 5.92 -14.13
C THR A 78 -12.20 5.46 -12.75
N LEU A 79 -11.47 4.35 -12.69
CA LEU A 79 -10.77 3.90 -11.49
C LEU A 79 -9.57 4.82 -11.23
N VAL A 80 -9.45 5.38 -10.03
CA VAL A 80 -8.27 6.15 -9.62
C VAL A 80 -7.70 5.52 -8.36
N PHE A 81 -6.47 5.04 -8.43
CA PHE A 81 -5.82 4.44 -7.27
C PHE A 81 -4.46 5.07 -6.98
N THR A 82 -4.04 5.04 -5.71
CA THR A 82 -2.68 5.35 -5.32
C THR A 82 -1.92 4.07 -5.00
N TYR A 83 -0.61 4.03 -5.29
CA TYR A 83 0.27 2.92 -4.96
C TYR A 83 1.45 3.45 -4.15
N GLN A 84 1.42 3.28 -2.82
CA GLN A 84 2.28 4.01 -1.89
C GLN A 84 3.02 3.09 -0.92
N GLY A 85 4.29 3.38 -0.64
CA GLY A 85 5.06 2.75 0.43
C GLY A 85 4.77 3.38 1.81
N ASP A 86 5.24 2.73 2.86
CA ASP A 86 5.05 3.15 4.25
C ASP A 86 5.84 4.41 4.61
N GLY A 87 7.06 4.55 4.09
CA GLY A 87 7.84 5.78 4.25
C GLY A 87 7.21 7.00 3.54
N ASP A 88 6.32 6.77 2.60
CA ASP A 88 5.54 7.80 1.94
C ASP A 88 4.23 8.08 2.70
N LEU A 89 3.31 7.11 2.73
CA LEU A 89 1.96 7.28 3.24
C LEU A 89 1.93 7.52 4.76
N ALA A 90 2.70 6.73 5.51
CA ALA A 90 2.68 6.78 6.98
C ALA A 90 3.67 7.78 7.57
N SER A 91 4.38 8.53 6.75
CA SER A 91 5.33 9.57 7.15
C SER A 91 4.88 10.93 6.61
N ILE A 92 5.54 11.42 5.56
CA ILE A 92 5.27 12.74 4.98
C ILE A 92 3.85 12.88 4.41
N GLY A 93 3.20 11.77 4.02
CA GLY A 93 1.85 11.73 3.44
C GLY A 93 0.72 11.50 4.45
N THR A 94 1.02 11.49 5.76
CA THR A 94 0.00 11.15 6.77
C THR A 94 -1.18 12.12 6.76
N ALA A 95 -0.94 13.42 6.60
CA ALA A 95 -2.01 14.41 6.54
C ALA A 95 -2.89 14.22 5.29
N GLU A 96 -2.28 13.98 4.14
CA GLU A 96 -2.98 13.82 2.87
C GLU A 96 -3.91 12.61 2.87
N ILE A 97 -3.44 11.47 3.38
CA ILE A 97 -4.27 10.26 3.44
C ILE A 97 -5.41 10.39 4.45
N VAL A 98 -5.16 11.01 5.60
CA VAL A 98 -6.20 11.29 6.60
C VAL A 98 -7.26 12.20 6.03
N HIS A 99 -6.88 13.27 5.34
CA HIS A 99 -7.84 14.19 4.72
C HIS A 99 -8.60 13.56 3.54
N ALA A 100 -7.98 12.70 2.74
CA ALA A 100 -8.66 11.95 1.68
C ALA A 100 -9.72 11.01 2.29
N ALA A 101 -9.36 10.28 3.33
CA ALA A 101 -10.27 9.42 4.07
C ALA A 101 -11.40 10.22 4.76
N HIS A 102 -11.06 11.35 5.39
CA HIS A 102 -12.03 12.23 6.06
C HIS A 102 -13.08 12.78 5.11
N ARG A 103 -12.69 13.17 3.90
CA ARG A 103 -13.64 13.64 2.87
C ARG A 103 -14.39 12.51 2.19
N GLY A 104 -14.03 11.23 2.44
CA GLY A 104 -14.63 10.09 1.77
C GLY A 104 -14.36 10.09 0.26
N GLU A 105 -13.16 10.52 -0.14
CA GLU A 105 -12.78 10.59 -1.55
C GLU A 105 -12.93 9.24 -2.23
N LYS A 106 -13.46 9.24 -3.44
CA LYS A 106 -13.70 8.00 -4.20
C LYS A 106 -12.44 7.52 -4.88
N ILE A 107 -11.41 7.24 -4.08
CA ILE A 107 -10.12 6.69 -4.49
C ILE A 107 -9.81 5.42 -3.71
N THR A 108 -8.98 4.56 -4.28
CA THR A 108 -8.46 3.38 -3.60
C THR A 108 -6.96 3.56 -3.35
N THR A 109 -6.52 3.32 -2.14
CA THR A 109 -5.10 3.32 -1.79
C THR A 109 -4.60 1.88 -1.64
N ILE A 110 -3.61 1.50 -2.45
CA ILE A 110 -2.80 0.29 -2.25
C ILE A 110 -1.56 0.72 -1.46
N PHE A 111 -1.55 0.36 -0.19
CA PHE A 111 -0.52 0.75 0.76
C PHE A 111 0.41 -0.43 1.04
N VAL A 112 1.67 -0.32 0.59
CA VAL A 112 2.69 -1.36 0.76
C VAL A 112 3.49 -1.05 2.02
N ASN A 113 3.30 -1.84 3.07
CA ASN A 113 4.01 -1.71 4.33
C ASN A 113 5.11 -2.77 4.44
N ASN A 114 6.37 -2.35 4.32
CA ASN A 114 7.55 -3.19 4.49
C ASN A 114 8.41 -2.78 5.70
N ALA A 115 7.88 -1.95 6.59
CA ALA A 115 8.48 -1.52 7.84
C ALA A 115 9.87 -0.82 7.69
N ILE A 116 10.15 -0.18 6.53
CA ILE A 116 11.44 0.48 6.28
C ILE A 116 11.39 1.38 5.05
N TYR A 117 12.21 2.44 4.99
CA TYR A 117 12.45 3.17 3.74
C TYR A 117 13.31 2.33 2.80
N GLY A 118 12.68 1.67 1.81
CA GLY A 118 13.37 0.73 0.94
C GLY A 118 14.32 1.38 -0.06
N MET A 119 13.86 2.40 -0.79
CA MET A 119 14.60 2.99 -1.92
C MET A 119 15.89 3.72 -1.48
N THR A 120 15.86 4.40 -0.36
CA THR A 120 16.93 5.30 0.08
C THR A 120 18.01 4.64 0.93
N GLY A 121 17.93 3.33 1.15
CA GLY A 121 18.97 2.56 1.83
C GLY A 121 18.65 2.14 3.26
N GLY A 122 17.38 1.90 3.56
CA GLY A 122 16.96 1.21 4.78
C GLY A 122 16.88 2.06 6.03
N GLN A 123 16.42 3.31 5.93
CA GLN A 123 16.18 4.15 7.10
C GLN A 123 14.92 3.65 7.84
N MET A 124 14.84 3.96 9.12
CA MET A 124 13.69 3.69 9.96
C MET A 124 12.46 4.46 9.46
N ALA A 125 11.39 3.73 9.14
CA ALA A 125 10.09 4.29 8.80
C ALA A 125 9.19 4.40 10.05
N PRO A 126 8.10 5.16 10.02
CA PRO A 126 7.13 5.18 11.11
C PRO A 126 6.54 3.81 11.44
N THR A 127 6.56 2.89 10.50
CA THR A 127 6.05 1.51 10.61
C THR A 127 7.10 0.49 11.07
N THR A 128 8.38 0.85 11.17
CA THR A 128 9.47 -0.03 11.62
C THR A 128 9.16 -0.57 13.02
N LEU A 129 9.29 -1.89 13.21
CA LEU A 129 8.94 -2.54 14.48
C LEU A 129 9.94 -2.22 15.61
N ILE A 130 9.48 -2.31 16.85
CA ILE A 130 10.38 -2.20 18.02
C ILE A 130 11.46 -3.29 17.95
N GLY A 131 12.71 -2.90 18.16
CA GLY A 131 13.89 -3.77 18.04
C GLY A 131 14.35 -4.02 16.61
N GLN A 132 13.57 -3.70 15.58
CA GLN A 132 13.99 -3.82 14.18
C GLN A 132 15.10 -2.82 13.88
N LYS A 133 16.23 -3.34 13.34
CA LYS A 133 17.38 -2.53 12.94
C LYS A 133 17.12 -1.84 11.60
N ALA A 134 17.61 -0.62 11.49
CA ALA A 134 17.62 0.18 10.27
C ALA A 134 18.88 1.05 10.24
N THR A 135 19.20 1.62 9.08
CA THR A 135 20.43 2.44 8.95
C THR A 135 20.45 3.66 9.87
N THR A 136 19.29 4.20 10.21
CA THR A 136 19.15 5.32 11.16
C THR A 136 18.86 4.89 12.60
N CYS A 137 18.72 3.59 12.86
CA CYS A 137 18.62 3.00 14.21
C CYS A 137 19.33 1.64 14.26
N PRO A 138 20.67 1.61 14.21
CA PRO A 138 21.46 0.38 14.12
C PRO A 138 21.34 -0.53 15.35
N ALA A 139 20.99 0.04 16.52
CA ALA A 139 20.70 -0.71 17.74
C ALA A 139 19.28 -1.32 17.77
N GLY A 140 18.46 -0.98 16.78
CA GLY A 140 17.03 -1.31 16.73
C GLY A 140 16.15 -0.14 17.21
N ARG A 141 14.91 -0.07 16.69
CA ARG A 141 13.93 0.96 17.10
C ARG A 141 13.62 0.84 18.58
N SER A 142 13.72 1.93 19.31
CA SER A 142 13.32 2.05 20.70
C SER A 142 12.00 2.80 20.83
N GLU A 143 11.10 2.34 21.69
CA GLU A 143 9.85 3.04 22.00
C GLU A 143 10.11 4.39 22.67
N GLU A 144 11.10 4.47 23.56
CA GLU A 144 11.46 5.68 24.28
C GLU A 144 11.83 6.85 23.34
N TRP A 145 12.59 6.56 22.25
CA TRP A 145 13.09 7.60 21.34
C TRP A 145 12.21 7.82 20.11
N SER A 146 11.51 6.77 19.65
CA SER A 146 10.83 6.80 18.36
C SER A 146 9.34 6.49 18.45
N GLY A 147 8.84 6.24 19.65
CA GLY A 147 7.46 5.83 19.88
C GLY A 147 7.14 4.47 19.25
N LEU A 148 5.91 4.03 19.44
CA LEU A 148 5.40 2.80 18.83
C LEU A 148 5.20 2.94 17.31
N PRO A 149 5.35 1.83 16.55
CA PRO A 149 5.05 1.84 15.13
C PRO A 149 3.59 2.21 14.85
N ILE A 150 3.39 3.08 13.84
CA ILE A 150 2.06 3.58 13.48
C ILE A 150 1.21 2.48 12.84
N LYS A 151 -0.06 2.43 13.21
CA LYS A 151 -1.05 1.45 12.70
C LYS A 151 -2.06 2.15 11.80
N MET A 152 -1.76 2.22 10.49
CA MET A 152 -2.55 3.00 9.53
C MET A 152 -3.97 2.48 9.33
N CYS A 153 -4.19 1.16 9.29
CA CYS A 153 -5.53 0.59 9.16
C CYS A 153 -6.42 0.98 10.34
N GLU A 154 -5.91 0.86 11.56
CA GLU A 154 -6.64 1.21 12.79
C GLU A 154 -6.97 2.71 12.81
N MET A 155 -6.00 3.55 12.47
CA MET A 155 -6.18 5.00 12.45
C MET A 155 -7.22 5.43 11.41
N LEU A 156 -7.13 4.93 10.18
CA LEU A 156 -8.06 5.31 9.11
C LEU A 156 -9.43 4.63 9.26
N ALA A 157 -9.53 3.49 9.92
CA ALA A 157 -10.81 2.87 10.25
C ALA A 157 -11.61 3.71 11.25
N ALA A 158 -10.94 4.44 12.16
CA ALA A 158 -11.58 5.36 13.08
C ALA A 158 -12.20 6.58 12.36
N VAL A 159 -11.76 6.92 11.16
CA VAL A 159 -12.30 8.04 10.38
C VAL A 159 -13.71 7.68 9.87
N PRO A 160 -14.77 8.44 10.24
CA PRO A 160 -16.16 8.06 9.93
C PRO A 160 -16.43 7.88 8.42
N SER A 161 -15.80 8.69 7.57
CA SER A 161 -16.03 8.71 6.12
C SER A 161 -15.27 7.59 5.36
N SER A 162 -14.30 6.92 5.98
CA SER A 162 -13.69 5.72 5.38
C SER A 162 -14.75 4.66 5.13
N TYR A 163 -14.68 3.99 3.99
CA TYR A 163 -15.69 3.01 3.60
C TYR A 163 -15.23 1.57 3.78
N TYR A 164 -14.04 1.24 3.27
CA TYR A 164 -13.46 -0.09 3.39
C TYR A 164 -11.97 -0.02 3.66
N ILE A 165 -11.53 -0.65 4.74
CA ILE A 165 -10.12 -0.73 5.17
C ILE A 165 -9.80 -2.17 5.52
N GLU A 166 -8.81 -2.77 4.86
CA GLU A 166 -8.37 -4.13 5.14
C GLU A 166 -6.83 -4.22 5.10
N ARG A 167 -6.28 -5.03 6.00
CA ARG A 167 -4.86 -5.40 6.00
C ARG A 167 -4.69 -6.85 5.58
N VAL A 168 -3.84 -7.05 4.58
CA VAL A 168 -3.54 -8.35 3.98
C VAL A 168 -2.03 -8.58 3.92
N ALA A 169 -1.62 -9.79 3.57
CA ALA A 169 -0.23 -10.14 3.28
C ALA A 169 -0.15 -10.96 1.99
N VAL A 170 1.09 -11.12 1.46
CA VAL A 170 1.35 -11.90 0.26
C VAL A 170 2.49 -12.91 0.47
N ASN A 171 2.67 -13.35 1.71
CA ASN A 171 3.75 -14.25 2.14
C ASN A 171 3.50 -15.72 1.82
N ASN A 172 2.29 -16.09 1.45
CA ASN A 172 1.93 -17.46 1.03
C ASN A 172 0.72 -17.43 0.07
N THR A 173 0.44 -18.56 -0.57
CA THR A 173 -0.60 -18.67 -1.60
C THR A 173 -2.01 -18.35 -1.08
N ALA A 174 -2.33 -18.74 0.14
CA ALA A 174 -3.63 -18.45 0.76
C ALA A 174 -3.81 -16.93 1.00
N ASN A 175 -2.78 -16.26 1.49
CA ASN A 175 -2.79 -14.82 1.71
C ASN A 175 -2.78 -14.04 0.39
N ILE A 176 -2.07 -14.52 -0.64
CA ILE A 176 -2.11 -13.95 -2.00
C ILE A 176 -3.55 -13.95 -2.54
N ALA A 177 -4.27 -15.08 -2.41
CA ALA A 177 -5.66 -15.17 -2.85
C ALA A 177 -6.59 -14.22 -2.06
N LYS A 178 -6.35 -14.05 -0.74
CA LYS A 178 -7.09 -13.07 0.08
C LYS A 178 -6.79 -11.64 -0.35
N ALA A 179 -5.51 -11.31 -0.57
CA ALA A 179 -5.09 -9.99 -1.03
C ALA A 179 -5.75 -9.61 -2.36
N LYS A 180 -5.79 -10.53 -3.33
CA LYS A 180 -6.49 -10.31 -4.60
C LYS A 180 -7.97 -9.99 -4.40
N LYS A 181 -8.68 -10.75 -3.54
CA LYS A 181 -10.10 -10.51 -3.23
C LYS A 181 -10.31 -9.15 -2.57
N ALA A 182 -9.43 -8.76 -1.64
CA ALA A 182 -9.48 -7.47 -0.97
C ALA A 182 -9.32 -6.31 -1.95
N ILE A 183 -8.33 -6.39 -2.86
CA ILE A 183 -8.10 -5.39 -3.92
C ILE A 183 -9.32 -5.29 -4.84
N ALA A 184 -9.85 -6.43 -5.29
CA ALA A 184 -11.03 -6.47 -6.15
C ALA A 184 -12.25 -5.83 -5.48
N LYS A 185 -12.48 -6.11 -4.19
CA LYS A 185 -13.54 -5.48 -3.41
C LYS A 185 -13.34 -3.97 -3.30
N ALA A 186 -12.14 -3.51 -2.98
CA ALA A 186 -11.84 -2.09 -2.84
C ALA A 186 -12.09 -1.32 -4.15
N PHE A 187 -11.64 -1.86 -5.29
CA PHE A 187 -11.85 -1.27 -6.60
C PHE A 187 -13.34 -1.25 -7.00
N ARG A 188 -14.06 -2.34 -6.76
CA ARG A 188 -15.51 -2.39 -6.99
C ARG A 188 -16.23 -1.31 -6.19
N LEU A 189 -15.95 -1.19 -4.89
CA LEU A 189 -16.57 -0.20 -4.01
C LEU A 189 -16.29 1.24 -4.47
N GLN A 190 -15.07 1.51 -4.92
CA GLN A 190 -14.73 2.81 -5.49
C GLN A 190 -15.54 3.08 -6.77
N MET A 191 -15.60 2.11 -7.69
CA MET A 191 -16.36 2.27 -8.96
C MET A 191 -17.86 2.44 -8.72
N GLU A 192 -18.40 1.84 -7.67
CA GLU A 192 -19.77 2.07 -7.20
C GLU A 192 -19.96 3.43 -6.50
N GLY A 193 -18.89 4.20 -6.34
CA GLY A 193 -18.95 5.53 -5.74
C GLY A 193 -19.19 5.54 -4.23
N LYS A 194 -18.88 4.45 -3.52
CA LYS A 194 -19.16 4.26 -2.08
C LYS A 194 -18.31 5.15 -1.18
N GLY A 195 -17.03 5.42 -1.53
CA GLY A 195 -16.15 6.28 -0.76
C GLY A 195 -14.70 5.80 -0.75
N PHE A 196 -13.95 6.27 0.25
CA PHE A 196 -12.52 5.97 0.41
C PHE A 196 -12.29 4.51 0.80
N THR A 197 -11.38 3.85 0.09
CA THR A 197 -10.96 2.49 0.38
C THR A 197 -9.44 2.39 0.48
N MET A 198 -8.92 1.53 1.39
CA MET A 198 -7.50 1.26 1.49
C MET A 198 -7.24 -0.22 1.76
N ILE A 199 -6.28 -0.77 1.02
CA ILE A 199 -5.72 -2.11 1.27
C ILE A 199 -4.27 -1.93 1.69
N GLU A 200 -3.98 -2.21 2.96
CA GLU A 200 -2.61 -2.31 3.46
C GLU A 200 -2.08 -3.72 3.18
N VAL A 201 -0.99 -3.81 2.43
CA VAL A 201 -0.34 -5.07 2.09
C VAL A 201 0.99 -5.15 2.82
N LEU A 202 1.09 -6.04 3.80
CA LEU A 202 2.36 -6.35 4.45
C LEU A 202 3.30 -6.99 3.44
N SER A 203 4.51 -6.44 3.33
CA SER A 203 5.49 -6.75 2.30
C SER A 203 6.87 -6.94 2.89
N THR A 204 7.73 -7.63 2.17
CA THR A 204 9.13 -7.82 2.53
C THR A 204 10.04 -6.77 1.90
N CYS A 205 11.15 -6.46 2.58
CA CYS A 205 12.28 -5.71 2.02
C CYS A 205 13.60 -6.47 2.32
N PRO A 206 13.87 -7.63 1.64
CA PRO A 206 14.97 -8.50 2.01
C PRO A 206 16.32 -7.79 2.04
N THR A 207 16.61 -6.96 1.03
CA THR A 207 17.88 -6.23 0.91
C THR A 207 18.15 -5.34 2.13
N ASN A 208 17.18 -4.51 2.54
CA ASN A 208 17.40 -3.60 3.68
C ASN A 208 17.19 -4.28 5.04
N TRP A 209 16.52 -5.44 5.08
CA TRP A 209 16.43 -6.25 6.28
C TRP A 209 17.69 -7.13 6.48
N GLY A 210 18.55 -7.25 5.44
CA GLY A 210 19.72 -8.13 5.45
C GLY A 210 19.35 -9.61 5.51
N LEU A 211 18.23 -10.00 4.91
CA LEU A 211 17.69 -11.36 4.91
C LEU A 211 17.62 -11.93 3.50
N SER A 212 17.74 -13.25 3.38
CA SER A 212 17.37 -13.92 2.13
C SER A 212 15.85 -13.81 1.87
N PRO A 213 15.38 -14.03 0.62
CA PRO A 213 13.94 -13.99 0.30
C PRO A 213 13.07 -14.88 1.19
N VAL A 214 13.53 -16.09 1.50
CA VAL A 214 12.79 -17.04 2.34
C VAL A 214 12.77 -16.59 3.80
N GLU A 215 13.91 -16.16 4.33
CA GLU A 215 13.99 -15.62 5.69
C GLU A 215 13.13 -14.37 5.86
N ALA A 216 13.08 -13.51 4.87
CA ALA A 216 12.23 -12.32 4.90
C ALA A 216 10.74 -12.65 4.97
N MET A 217 10.28 -13.68 4.23
CA MET A 217 8.89 -14.17 4.33
C MET A 217 8.58 -14.73 5.73
N ASN A 218 9.49 -15.51 6.29
CA ASN A 218 9.35 -16.04 7.64
C ASN A 218 9.36 -14.93 8.69
N TRP A 219 10.25 -13.94 8.52
CA TRP A 219 10.32 -12.79 9.42
C TRP A 219 9.03 -11.95 9.39
N LEU A 220 8.47 -11.72 8.21
CA LEU A 220 7.17 -11.05 8.06
C LEU A 220 6.08 -11.81 8.84
N GLU A 221 6.01 -13.13 8.69
CA GLU A 221 5.03 -13.96 9.36
C GLU A 221 5.18 -13.94 10.88
N GLN A 222 6.42 -14.03 11.37
CA GLN A 222 6.71 -14.16 12.80
C GLN A 222 6.74 -12.81 13.53
N ASN A 223 7.00 -11.70 12.86
CA ASN A 223 7.18 -10.40 13.50
C ASN A 223 6.17 -9.35 13.04
N MET A 224 5.95 -9.20 11.72
CA MET A 224 5.04 -8.15 11.23
C MET A 224 3.57 -8.52 11.46
N ILE A 225 3.15 -9.73 11.12
CA ILE A 225 1.73 -10.15 11.27
C ILE A 225 1.26 -10.08 12.73
N PRO A 226 2.03 -10.50 13.74
CA PRO A 226 1.62 -10.34 15.14
C PRO A 226 1.43 -8.89 15.58
N TYR A 227 2.25 -7.97 15.08
CA TYR A 227 2.13 -6.53 15.41
C TYR A 227 1.05 -5.84 14.56
N TYR A 228 0.94 -6.21 13.29
CA TYR A 228 -0.03 -5.74 12.30
C TYR A 228 -1.00 -6.88 11.94
N PRO A 229 -1.98 -7.22 12.79
CA PRO A 229 -2.89 -8.33 12.52
C PRO A 229 -3.61 -8.16 11.17
N LEU A 230 -3.74 -9.27 10.43
CA LEU A 230 -4.47 -9.28 9.17
C LEU A 230 -5.97 -9.26 9.42
N GLY A 231 -6.73 -8.61 8.56
CA GLY A 231 -8.18 -8.59 8.63
C GLY A 231 -8.84 -7.31 8.14
N VAL A 232 -10.15 -7.30 8.22
CA VAL A 232 -10.99 -6.16 7.88
C VAL A 232 -11.15 -5.26 9.08
N TYR A 233 -10.73 -4.00 8.97
CA TYR A 233 -10.81 -2.98 10.02
C TYR A 233 -12.05 -2.10 9.88
N LYS A 234 -12.53 -1.93 8.65
CA LYS A 234 -13.77 -1.23 8.36
C LYS A 234 -14.41 -1.81 7.10
N ASP A 235 -15.69 -2.06 7.18
CA ASP A 235 -16.51 -2.50 6.06
C ASP A 235 -17.94 -2.00 6.24
N LYS A 236 -18.34 -0.99 5.48
CA LYS A 236 -19.69 -0.43 5.56
C LYS A 236 -20.74 -1.24 4.79
N GLU A 237 -20.33 -2.27 4.04
CA GLU A 237 -21.27 -3.23 3.45
C GLU A 237 -21.62 -4.35 4.44
N ALA A 238 -20.69 -4.74 5.31
CA ALA A 238 -20.97 -5.70 6.37
C ALA A 238 -21.88 -5.02 7.42
N LYS A 239 -23.11 -5.46 7.51
CA LYS A 239 -24.06 -5.05 8.54
C LYS A 239 -23.85 -5.82 9.82
#